data_766fc99724fc5b05687452c9b68d708d
#
_entry.id   766fc99724fc5b05687452c9b68d708d
#
_cell.length_a   1.000
_cell.length_b   1.000
_cell.length_c   1.000
_cell.angle_alpha   90.00
_cell.angle_beta   90.00
_cell.angle_gamma   90.00
#
_symmetry.space_group_name_H-M   'P 1'
#
loop_
_entity.id
_entity.type
_entity.pdbx_description
1 polymer ?
#
loop_
_entity_poly.entity_id
_entity_poly.type
_entity_poly.pdbx_seq_one_letter_code
_entity_poly.pdbx_strand_id
1 'polypeptide(L)'
;GIDIDFNTIMVAKKNAQNLNVEKRTKFLVSNWTNGFKGSFDLIFSNPPYIKSGNIHYLQKEVRKFDPILALDGGKDGLLCYKHILKNIKNYMANNSFFLLEIDPCLSDHIVSLAKSNNLKLFSTKNDLSGQKRCLIFQKF
;
A
#
# COMPACT_ATOMS: atom_id res chain seq x y z
N GLY A 1 -10.40 6.16 -1.25
CA GLY A 1 -9.29 5.79 -0.37
C GLY A 1 -9.79 4.98 0.82
N ILE A 2 -8.91 4.18 1.38
CA ILE A 2 -9.18 3.40 2.58
C ILE A 2 -8.02 3.59 3.57
N ASP A 3 -8.33 3.58 4.84
CA ASP A 3 -7.37 3.56 5.95
C ASP A 3 -8.00 2.85 7.15
N ILE A 4 -7.19 2.28 8.02
CA ILE A 4 -7.67 1.63 9.24
C ILE A 4 -8.01 2.66 10.32
N ASP A 5 -7.37 3.83 10.29
CA ASP A 5 -7.58 4.89 11.27
C ASP A 5 -8.70 5.84 10.85
N PHE A 6 -9.68 5.99 11.72
CA PHE A 6 -10.81 6.88 11.51
C PHE A 6 -10.37 8.36 11.35
N ASN A 7 -9.41 8.81 12.17
CA ASN A 7 -8.96 10.20 12.13
C ASN A 7 -8.24 10.52 10.82
N THR A 8 -7.44 9.59 10.30
CA THR A 8 -6.81 9.70 8.97
C THR A 8 -7.88 9.86 7.88
N ILE A 9 -8.96 9.09 7.94
CA ILE A 9 -10.08 9.22 6.99
C ILE A 9 -10.79 10.58 7.13
N MET A 10 -10.93 11.11 8.33
CA MET A 10 -11.53 12.44 8.54
C MET A 10 -10.66 13.55 7.93
N VAL A 11 -9.34 13.47 8.11
CA VAL A 11 -8.38 14.40 7.47
C VAL A 11 -8.46 14.30 5.94
N ALA A 12 -8.48 13.08 5.39
CA ALA A 12 -8.61 12.87 3.95
C ALA A 12 -9.90 13.48 3.38
N LYS A 13 -11.03 13.34 4.07
CA LYS A 13 -12.31 13.96 3.70
C LYS A 13 -12.22 15.49 3.71
N LYS A 14 -11.63 16.08 4.77
CA LYS A 14 -11.44 17.53 4.85
C LYS A 14 -10.54 18.05 3.74
N ASN A 15 -9.48 17.33 3.41
CA ASN A 15 -8.59 17.69 2.29
C ASN A 15 -9.35 17.63 0.95
N ALA A 16 -10.18 16.64 0.73
CA ALA A 16 -11.00 16.53 -0.47
C ALA A 16 -11.98 17.72 -0.62
N GLN A 17 -12.60 18.16 0.48
CA GLN A 17 -13.43 19.37 0.51
C GLN A 17 -12.63 20.63 0.17
N ASN A 18 -11.49 20.83 0.83
CA ASN A 18 -10.63 22.00 0.58
C ASN A 18 -10.14 22.08 -0.88
N LEU A 19 -9.98 20.94 -1.54
CA LEU A 19 -9.56 20.82 -2.93
C LEU A 19 -10.74 20.76 -3.92
N ASN A 20 -11.99 20.85 -3.45
CA ASN A 20 -13.22 20.76 -4.25
C ASN A 20 -13.32 19.45 -5.05
N VAL A 21 -12.86 18.33 -4.49
CA VAL A 21 -12.92 17.01 -5.12
C VAL A 21 -13.80 16.01 -4.36
N GLU A 22 -14.52 16.42 -3.33
CA GLU A 22 -15.35 15.57 -2.47
C GLU A 22 -16.42 14.82 -3.23
N LYS A 23 -17.00 15.42 -4.29
CA LYS A 23 -18.02 14.79 -5.12
C LYS A 23 -17.53 13.58 -5.92
N ARG A 24 -16.21 13.51 -6.19
CA ARG A 24 -15.58 12.42 -6.96
C ARG A 24 -14.68 11.53 -6.12
N THR A 25 -14.65 11.72 -4.79
CA THR A 25 -13.86 10.92 -3.86
C THR A 25 -14.76 10.17 -2.89
N LYS A 26 -14.33 8.97 -2.52
CA LYS A 26 -14.96 8.18 -1.45
C LYS A 26 -13.90 7.67 -0.51
N PHE A 27 -14.19 7.71 0.79
CA PHE A 27 -13.28 7.26 1.84
C PHE A 27 -13.99 6.28 2.77
N LEU A 28 -13.30 5.21 3.15
CA LEU A 28 -13.82 4.16 3.99
C LEU A 28 -12.80 3.80 5.08
N VAL A 29 -13.26 3.68 6.31
CA VAL A 29 -12.47 3.06 7.39
C VAL A 29 -12.50 1.56 7.17
N SER A 30 -11.36 0.96 6.91
CA SER A 30 -11.26 -0.47 6.62
C SER A 30 -9.86 -1.00 6.89
N ASN A 31 -9.81 -2.20 7.41
CA ASN A 31 -8.57 -2.96 7.51
C ASN A 31 -8.30 -3.65 6.16
N TRP A 32 -7.46 -3.00 5.33
CA TRP A 32 -7.18 -3.37 3.95
C TRP A 32 -8.47 -3.48 3.11
N THR A 33 -8.64 -4.60 2.44
CA THR A 33 -9.78 -4.86 1.54
C THR A 33 -11.03 -5.39 2.24
N ASN A 34 -11.04 -5.44 3.58
CA ASN A 34 -12.17 -5.96 4.32
C ASN A 34 -13.40 -5.02 4.23
N GLY A 35 -14.53 -5.56 3.90
CA GLY A 35 -15.83 -4.87 4.01
C GLY A 35 -16.21 -3.98 2.85
N PHE A 36 -15.47 -3.90 1.74
CA PHE A 36 -15.96 -3.23 0.54
C PHE A 36 -16.00 -4.18 -0.68
N LYS A 37 -16.81 -3.82 -1.65
CA LYS A 37 -16.93 -4.49 -2.94
C LYS A 37 -16.61 -3.47 -4.03
N GLY A 38 -15.96 -3.92 -5.07
CA GLY A 38 -15.65 -3.07 -6.20
C GLY A 38 -14.64 -3.71 -7.13
N SER A 39 -14.51 -3.14 -8.31
CA SER A 39 -13.50 -3.49 -9.30
C SER A 39 -12.88 -2.19 -9.78
N PHE A 40 -11.55 -2.10 -9.78
CA PHE A 40 -10.81 -0.87 -10.00
C PHE A 40 -9.83 -1.03 -11.16
N ASP A 41 -9.73 0.00 -11.98
CA ASP A 41 -8.79 0.06 -13.10
C ASP A 41 -7.37 0.35 -12.62
N LEU A 42 -7.26 1.03 -11.48
CA LEU A 42 -5.98 1.41 -10.88
C LEU A 42 -6.05 1.37 -9.36
N ILE A 43 -5.13 0.66 -8.75
CA ILE A 43 -5.00 0.57 -7.29
C ILE A 43 -3.60 1.00 -6.88
N PHE A 44 -3.51 1.82 -5.83
CA PHE A 44 -2.24 2.22 -5.21
C PHE A 44 -2.19 1.75 -3.77
N SER A 45 -1.01 1.32 -3.32
CA SER A 45 -0.78 1.03 -1.91
C SER A 45 0.64 1.40 -1.51
N ASN A 46 0.76 2.05 -0.35
CA ASN A 46 2.02 2.24 0.36
C ASN A 46 1.86 1.61 1.76
N PRO A 47 2.07 0.31 1.90
CA PRO A 47 1.87 -0.38 3.17
C PRO A 47 3.08 -0.22 4.08
N PRO A 48 2.93 -0.41 5.41
CA PRO A 48 4.05 -0.53 6.33
C PRO A 48 4.99 -1.68 5.92
N TYR A 49 6.30 -1.41 5.90
CA TYR A 49 7.31 -2.38 5.50
C TYR A 49 8.55 -2.44 6.40
N ILE A 50 8.59 -1.63 7.46
CA ILE A 50 9.73 -1.62 8.37
C ILE A 50 9.65 -2.87 9.25
N LYS A 51 10.77 -3.61 9.35
CA LYS A 51 10.83 -4.75 10.26
C LYS A 51 10.60 -4.28 11.69
N SER A 52 9.76 -4.97 12.46
CA SER A 52 9.43 -4.59 13.84
C SER A 52 10.68 -4.32 14.69
N GLY A 53 11.72 -5.14 14.55
CA GLY A 53 12.99 -4.98 15.25
C GLY A 53 13.81 -3.74 14.84
N ASN A 54 13.49 -3.11 13.72
CA ASN A 54 14.22 -1.94 13.22
C ASN A 54 13.53 -0.61 13.56
N ILE A 55 12.30 -0.62 14.06
CA ILE A 55 11.53 0.60 14.34
C ILE A 55 12.26 1.51 15.34
N HIS A 56 12.93 0.95 16.33
CA HIS A 56 13.66 1.72 17.33
C HIS A 56 14.95 2.39 16.81
N TYR A 57 15.45 2.00 15.63
CA TYR A 57 16.59 2.63 14.96
C TYR A 57 16.20 3.77 14.01
N LEU A 58 14.90 3.98 13.79
CA LEU A 58 14.42 5.08 12.95
C LEU A 58 14.77 6.44 13.57
N GLN A 59 14.77 7.48 12.75
CA GLN A 59 14.94 8.85 13.19
C GLN A 59 13.92 9.20 14.28
N LYS A 60 14.36 10.00 15.24
CA LYS A 60 13.56 10.35 16.43
C LYS A 60 12.20 10.95 16.07
N GLU A 61 12.15 11.76 15.01
CA GLU A 61 10.96 12.41 14.50
C GLU A 61 9.94 11.38 14.03
N VAL A 62 10.36 10.40 13.23
CA VAL A 62 9.50 9.31 12.73
C VAL A 62 8.98 8.49 13.91
N ARG A 63 9.86 8.06 14.82
CA ARG A 63 9.44 7.26 15.99
C ARG A 63 8.47 7.98 16.93
N LYS A 64 8.58 9.31 17.01
CA LYS A 64 7.79 10.10 17.97
C LYS A 64 6.44 10.52 17.39
N PHE A 65 6.35 10.75 16.11
CA PHE A 65 5.18 11.38 15.50
C PHE A 65 4.42 10.46 14.56
N ASP A 66 5.07 9.45 13.96
CA ASP A 66 4.37 8.53 13.08
C ASP A 66 3.77 7.37 13.88
N PRO A 67 2.52 6.98 13.61
CA PRO A 67 1.90 5.84 14.25
C PRO A 67 2.65 4.54 13.94
N ILE A 68 2.88 3.70 14.94
CA ILE A 68 3.55 2.39 14.75
C ILE A 68 2.84 1.55 13.68
N LEU A 69 1.50 1.61 13.63
CA LEU A 69 0.70 0.92 12.62
C LEU A 69 1.00 1.37 11.18
N ALA A 70 1.52 2.57 10.98
CA ALA A 70 1.93 3.06 9.66
C ALA A 70 3.36 2.66 9.28
N LEU A 71 4.12 2.10 10.21
CA LEU A 71 5.55 1.76 10.03
C LEU A 71 5.79 0.25 10.03
N ASP A 72 5.11 -0.49 10.91
CA ASP A 72 5.43 -1.88 11.24
C ASP A 72 4.95 -2.85 10.16
N GLY A 73 5.89 -3.38 9.40
CA GLY A 73 5.72 -4.44 8.40
C GLY A 73 5.84 -5.86 8.95
N GLY A 74 5.95 -6.01 10.28
CA GLY A 74 6.14 -7.32 10.94
C GLY A 74 7.60 -7.76 11.01
N LYS A 75 7.81 -8.98 11.47
CA LYS A 75 9.15 -9.55 11.76
C LYS A 75 10.10 -9.48 10.55
N ASP A 76 9.60 -9.73 9.36
CA ASP A 76 10.36 -9.78 8.10
C ASP A 76 10.10 -8.58 7.17
N GLY A 77 9.22 -7.65 7.55
CA GLY A 77 8.78 -6.52 6.73
C GLY A 77 7.77 -6.91 5.64
N LEU A 78 7.34 -8.17 5.59
CA LEU A 78 6.48 -8.69 4.52
C LEU A 78 5.03 -8.92 4.94
N LEU A 79 4.67 -8.66 6.19
CA LEU A 79 3.35 -8.98 6.74
C LEU A 79 2.21 -8.33 5.92
N CYS A 80 2.33 -7.03 5.69
CA CYS A 80 1.33 -6.26 4.94
C CYS A 80 1.27 -6.68 3.47
N TYR A 81 2.42 -6.91 2.84
CA TYR A 81 2.49 -7.40 1.45
C TYR A 81 1.83 -8.76 1.28
N LYS A 82 2.07 -9.71 2.19
CA LYS A 82 1.41 -11.03 2.17
C LYS A 82 -0.11 -10.88 2.22
N HIS A 83 -0.60 -9.99 3.11
CA HIS A 83 -2.04 -9.74 3.25
C HIS A 83 -2.65 -9.11 1.99
N ILE A 84 -2.03 -8.06 1.46
CA ILE A 84 -2.51 -7.34 0.29
C ILE A 84 -2.51 -8.25 -0.94
N LEU A 85 -1.37 -8.87 -1.26
CA LEU A 85 -1.19 -9.65 -2.48
C LEU A 85 -2.11 -10.87 -2.55
N LYS A 86 -2.48 -11.45 -1.41
CA LYS A 86 -3.45 -12.55 -1.33
C LYS A 86 -4.83 -12.17 -1.85
N ASN A 87 -5.25 -10.91 -1.68
CA ASN A 87 -6.64 -10.49 -1.88
C ASN A 87 -6.83 -9.49 -3.03
N ILE A 88 -5.78 -8.70 -3.36
CA ILE A 88 -5.90 -7.53 -4.23
C ILE A 88 -6.45 -7.86 -5.62
N LYS A 89 -6.13 -9.04 -6.17
CA LYS A 89 -6.61 -9.47 -7.48
C LYS A 89 -8.14 -9.47 -7.60
N ASN A 90 -8.85 -9.71 -6.50
CA ASN A 90 -10.32 -9.73 -6.48
C ASN A 90 -10.92 -8.33 -6.69
N TYR A 91 -10.14 -7.29 -6.47
CA TYR A 91 -10.54 -5.88 -6.60
C TYR A 91 -9.99 -5.21 -7.87
N MET A 92 -9.23 -5.94 -8.65
CA MET A 92 -8.66 -5.47 -9.91
C MET A 92 -9.62 -5.79 -11.06
N ALA A 93 -9.95 -4.81 -11.89
CA ALA A 93 -10.62 -5.02 -13.18
C ALA A 93 -9.71 -5.78 -14.17
N ASN A 94 -10.25 -6.28 -15.25
CA ASN A 94 -9.43 -6.84 -16.33
C ASN A 94 -8.55 -5.73 -16.94
N ASN A 95 -7.32 -6.05 -17.27
CA ASN A 95 -6.31 -5.12 -17.78
C ASN A 95 -5.96 -3.96 -16.82
N SER A 96 -6.28 -4.08 -15.55
CA SER A 96 -6.01 -3.07 -14.53
C SER A 96 -4.59 -3.17 -13.98
N PHE A 97 -4.19 -2.11 -13.26
CA PHE A 97 -2.87 -2.03 -12.64
C PHE A 97 -2.95 -1.89 -11.13
N PHE A 98 -2.01 -2.54 -10.46
CA PHE A 98 -1.76 -2.37 -9.03
C PHE A 98 -0.33 -1.85 -8.81
N LEU A 99 -0.21 -0.66 -8.25
CA LEU A 99 1.05 0.00 -7.92
C LEU A 99 1.32 -0.15 -6.43
N LEU A 100 2.47 -0.68 -6.11
CA LEU A 100 2.86 -1.03 -4.75
C LEU A 100 4.20 -0.40 -4.40
N GLU A 101 4.21 0.50 -3.42
CA GLU A 101 5.44 1.02 -2.85
C GLU A 101 6.16 -0.07 -2.06
N ILE A 102 7.50 -0.10 -2.15
CA ILE A 102 8.31 -1.15 -1.55
C ILE A 102 9.58 -0.62 -0.90
N ASP A 103 10.09 -1.36 0.09
CA ASP A 103 11.50 -1.35 0.45
C ASP A 103 12.28 -2.06 -0.66
N PRO A 104 13.34 -1.42 -1.26
CA PRO A 104 14.16 -2.03 -2.29
C PRO A 104 14.71 -3.42 -1.93
N CYS A 105 15.07 -3.62 -0.67
CA CYS A 105 15.61 -4.89 -0.16
C CYS A 105 14.60 -6.04 -0.18
N LEU A 106 13.30 -5.73 -0.25
CA LEU A 106 12.21 -6.71 -0.26
C LEU A 106 11.67 -7.00 -1.67
N SER A 107 12.18 -6.30 -2.69
CA SER A 107 11.68 -6.34 -4.08
C SER A 107 11.47 -7.76 -4.59
N ASP A 108 12.49 -8.61 -4.54
CA ASP A 108 12.44 -9.95 -5.14
C ASP A 108 11.48 -10.88 -4.37
N HIS A 109 11.40 -10.73 -3.04
CA HIS A 109 10.43 -11.47 -2.22
C HIS A 109 8.99 -11.07 -2.57
N ILE A 110 8.74 -9.76 -2.76
CA ILE A 110 7.40 -9.24 -3.11
C ILE A 110 7.00 -9.71 -4.51
N VAL A 111 7.91 -9.70 -5.49
CA VAL A 111 7.67 -10.23 -6.84
C VAL A 111 7.33 -11.72 -6.80
N SER A 112 8.07 -12.51 -6.00
CA SER A 112 7.78 -13.93 -5.81
C SER A 112 6.39 -14.16 -5.18
N LEU A 113 6.04 -13.40 -4.13
CA LEU A 113 4.72 -13.44 -3.50
C LEU A 113 3.61 -13.03 -4.47
N ALA A 114 3.82 -12.02 -5.29
CA ALA A 114 2.84 -11.59 -6.29
C ALA A 114 2.60 -12.69 -7.34
N LYS A 115 3.67 -13.32 -7.83
CA LYS A 115 3.60 -14.44 -8.77
C LYS A 115 2.81 -15.62 -8.21
N SER A 116 3.03 -16.00 -6.96
CA SER A 116 2.29 -17.08 -6.30
C SER A 116 0.79 -16.74 -6.08
N ASN A 117 0.41 -15.46 -6.17
CA ASN A 117 -0.97 -14.99 -6.15
C ASN A 117 -1.53 -14.63 -7.54
N ASN A 118 -0.89 -15.13 -8.61
CA ASN A 118 -1.29 -14.94 -10.00
C ASN A 118 -1.35 -13.46 -10.43
N LEU A 119 -0.43 -12.64 -9.94
CA LEU A 119 -0.17 -11.30 -10.42
C LEU A 119 1.13 -11.29 -11.24
N LYS A 120 1.12 -10.58 -12.36
CA LYS A 120 2.29 -10.45 -13.23
C LYS A 120 2.94 -9.09 -13.02
N LEU A 121 4.25 -9.08 -12.76
CA LEU A 121 5.01 -7.84 -12.77
C LEU A 121 5.01 -7.25 -14.17
N PHE A 122 4.48 -6.04 -14.30
CA PHE A 122 4.44 -5.27 -15.55
C PHE A 122 5.67 -4.38 -15.67
N SER A 123 6.00 -3.60 -14.64
CA SER A 123 7.18 -2.74 -14.63
C SER A 123 7.61 -2.38 -13.20
N THR A 124 8.79 -1.77 -13.11
CA THR A 124 9.36 -1.24 -11.86
C THR A 124 9.70 0.23 -12.06
N LYS A 125 9.49 1.05 -11.03
CA LYS A 125 9.90 2.46 -11.01
C LYS A 125 10.89 2.71 -9.88
N ASN A 126 11.90 3.49 -10.18
CA ASN A 126 12.88 3.93 -9.21
C ASN A 126 12.48 5.28 -8.61
N ASP A 127 12.96 5.55 -7.40
CA ASP A 127 12.91 6.88 -6.81
C ASP A 127 13.99 7.81 -7.41
N LEU A 128 14.05 9.04 -6.93
CA LEU A 128 15.01 10.05 -7.40
C LEU A 128 16.48 9.68 -7.10
N SER A 129 16.72 8.77 -6.14
CA SER A 129 18.05 8.24 -5.84
C SER A 129 18.42 7.00 -6.67
N GLY A 130 17.54 6.59 -7.59
CA GLY A 130 17.78 5.45 -8.49
C GLY A 130 17.46 4.09 -7.88
N GLN A 131 16.90 4.02 -6.66
CA GLN A 131 16.52 2.77 -6.02
C GLN A 131 15.10 2.35 -6.40
N LYS A 132 14.88 1.05 -6.57
CA LYS A 132 13.53 0.50 -6.80
C LYS A 132 12.58 0.95 -5.70
N ARG A 133 11.48 1.62 -6.06
CA ARG A 133 10.54 2.14 -5.07
C ARG A 133 9.10 1.74 -5.34
N CYS A 134 8.75 1.41 -6.57
CA CYS A 134 7.41 1.00 -6.90
C CYS A 134 7.43 -0.20 -7.84
N LEU A 135 6.66 -1.24 -7.49
CA LEU A 135 6.35 -2.36 -8.37
C LEU A 135 4.96 -2.16 -8.95
N ILE A 136 4.83 -2.36 -10.25
CA ILE A 136 3.55 -2.26 -10.97
C ILE A 136 3.18 -3.65 -11.45
N PHE A 137 2.05 -4.16 -10.95
CA PHE A 137 1.48 -5.43 -11.36
C PHE A 137 0.28 -5.22 -12.25
N GLN A 138 0.04 -6.14 -13.18
CA GLN A 138 -1.12 -6.14 -14.07
C GLN A 138 -1.95 -7.40 -13.87
N LYS A 139 -3.27 -7.23 -13.91
CA LYS A 139 -4.24 -8.32 -14.04
C LYS A 139 -4.63 -8.46 -15.51
N PHE A 140 -4.54 -9.67 -16.01
CA PHE A 140 -5.04 -10.09 -17.30
C PHE A 140 -6.35 -10.83 -17.16
#